data_4e042bb75df99cd49c18114ef6b58f71
#
_entry.id   4e042bb75df99cd49c18114ef6b58f71
#
_cell.length_a   1.000
_cell.length_b   1.000
_cell.length_c   1.000
_cell.angle_alpha   90.00
_cell.angle_beta   90.00
_cell.angle_gamma   90.00
#
_symmetry.space_group_name_H-M   'P 1'
#
loop_
_entity.id
_entity.type
_entity.pdbx_description
1 polymer ?
#
loop_
_entity_poly.entity_id
_entity_poly.type
_entity_poly.pdbx_seq_one_letter_code
_entity_poly.pdbx_strand_id
1 'polypeptide(L)'
;MSDPTREDERELVERAKRDPRQFGALYDRHFQQIYRFVYSRVREQTAAEDVTSEVFMKALKAMPRYQDTGRPFAAWLYQIAVNAIADRYRTLRPAQTLDDFHDLSVAGPALEDLAAHRDEVRRIWALVEGLPHQQRTALVLKFQEDMKIEDIAVAMGKSAGAVKLLIHRGVTRLRDEAGSLRPVE
;
A
#
# COMPACT_ATOMS: atom_id res chain seq x y z
N MET A 1 -2.17 -12.96 25.43
CA MET A 1 -2.71 -11.64 25.79
C MET A 1 -3.21 -11.02 24.51
N SER A 2 -4.53 -10.90 24.33
CA SER A 2 -5.12 -10.32 23.13
C SER A 2 -4.83 -8.81 23.09
N ASP A 3 -4.51 -8.29 21.93
CA ASP A 3 -4.30 -6.86 21.72
C ASP A 3 -5.67 -6.15 21.80
N PRO A 4 -5.91 -5.25 22.76
CA PRO A 4 -7.21 -4.58 22.94
C PRO A 4 -7.66 -3.82 21.67
N THR A 5 -6.72 -3.32 20.89
CA THR A 5 -6.99 -2.65 19.62
C THR A 5 -7.58 -3.60 18.58
N ARG A 6 -7.18 -4.87 18.60
CA ARG A 6 -7.68 -5.92 17.70
C ARG A 6 -9.06 -6.44 18.11
N GLU A 7 -9.34 -6.51 19.39
CA GLU A 7 -10.67 -6.92 19.89
C GLU A 7 -11.71 -5.86 19.53
N ASP A 8 -11.37 -4.58 19.70
CA ASP A 8 -12.19 -3.45 19.28
C ASP A 8 -12.43 -3.43 17.75
N GLU A 9 -11.40 -3.71 16.94
CA GLU A 9 -11.55 -3.78 15.49
C GLU A 9 -12.46 -4.93 15.04
N ARG A 10 -12.36 -6.10 15.67
CA ARG A 10 -13.24 -7.25 15.38
C ARG A 10 -14.71 -6.94 15.68
N GLU A 11 -14.96 -6.25 16.78
CA GLU A 11 -16.32 -5.82 17.12
C GLU A 11 -16.87 -4.87 16.05
N LEU A 12 -16.09 -3.89 15.59
CA LEU A 12 -16.48 -2.98 14.51
C LEU A 12 -16.79 -3.75 13.23
N VAL A 13 -15.97 -4.74 12.87
CA VAL A 13 -16.18 -5.59 11.70
C VAL A 13 -17.49 -6.37 11.82
N GLU A 14 -17.76 -7.02 12.95
CA GLU A 14 -19.00 -7.78 13.15
C GLU A 14 -20.24 -6.89 13.16
N ARG A 15 -20.15 -5.67 13.67
CA ARG A 15 -21.24 -4.68 13.59
C ARG A 15 -21.48 -4.24 12.15
N ALA A 16 -20.44 -3.93 11.39
CA ALA A 16 -20.55 -3.53 9.99
C ALA A 16 -21.07 -4.65 9.07
N LYS A 17 -20.81 -5.92 9.39
CA LYS A 17 -21.38 -7.08 8.68
C LYS A 17 -22.89 -7.17 8.84
N ARG A 18 -23.41 -6.82 10.01
CA ARG A 18 -24.85 -6.86 10.34
C ARG A 18 -25.59 -5.63 9.86
N ASP A 19 -24.98 -4.46 9.97
CA ASP A 19 -25.56 -3.19 9.56
C ASP A 19 -24.53 -2.36 8.79
N PRO A 20 -24.70 -2.19 7.47
CA PRO A 20 -23.80 -1.39 6.64
C PRO A 20 -23.60 0.05 7.13
N ARG A 21 -24.55 0.62 7.88
CA ARG A 21 -24.44 1.96 8.47
C ARG A 21 -23.32 2.04 9.51
N GLN A 22 -22.94 0.92 10.11
CA GLN A 22 -21.85 0.83 11.08
C GLN A 22 -20.46 0.80 10.42
N PHE A 23 -20.38 0.68 9.10
CA PHE A 23 -19.12 0.68 8.35
C PHE A 23 -18.34 2.00 8.47
N GLY A 24 -19.03 3.11 8.80
CA GLY A 24 -18.41 4.43 8.97
C GLY A 24 -17.23 4.42 9.95
N ALA A 25 -17.33 3.68 11.07
CA ALA A 25 -16.26 3.58 12.05
C ALA A 25 -14.99 2.88 11.49
N LEU A 26 -15.15 1.87 10.63
CA LEU A 26 -14.04 1.23 9.92
C LEU A 26 -13.45 2.16 8.85
N TYR A 27 -14.31 2.92 8.15
CA TYR A 27 -13.87 3.94 7.21
C TYR A 27 -13.00 4.99 7.90
N ASP A 28 -13.47 5.61 8.98
CA ASP A 28 -12.74 6.65 9.71
C ASP A 28 -11.39 6.15 10.24
N ARG A 29 -11.35 4.91 10.73
CA ARG A 29 -10.12 4.29 11.25
C ARG A 29 -9.06 4.05 10.18
N HIS A 30 -9.46 3.66 8.97
CA HIS A 30 -8.54 3.19 7.93
C HIS A 30 -8.34 4.16 6.76
N PHE A 31 -9.18 5.20 6.65
CA PHE A 31 -9.15 6.11 5.50
C PHE A 31 -7.76 6.70 5.26
N GLN A 32 -7.15 7.30 6.27
CA GLN A 32 -5.89 8.01 6.13
C GLN A 32 -4.74 7.10 5.67
N GLN A 33 -4.68 5.88 6.19
CA GLN A 33 -3.61 4.94 5.81
C GLN A 33 -3.82 4.42 4.38
N ILE A 34 -5.05 4.09 3.99
CA ILE A 34 -5.36 3.63 2.63
C ILE A 34 -5.17 4.76 1.62
N TYR A 35 -5.62 5.99 1.93
CA TYR A 35 -5.40 7.15 1.08
C TYR A 35 -3.91 7.42 0.85
N ARG A 36 -3.10 7.45 1.90
CA ARG A 36 -1.64 7.63 1.78
C ARG A 36 -0.99 6.56 0.90
N PHE A 37 -1.38 5.30 1.11
CA PHE A 37 -0.90 4.20 0.29
C PHE A 37 -1.29 4.38 -1.18
N VAL A 38 -2.56 4.66 -1.48
CA VAL A 38 -3.03 4.90 -2.85
C VAL A 38 -2.32 6.10 -3.45
N TYR A 39 -2.25 7.23 -2.74
CA TYR A 39 -1.58 8.45 -3.20
C TYR A 39 -0.10 8.20 -3.53
N SER A 40 0.62 7.44 -2.71
CA SER A 40 2.02 7.08 -2.97
C SER A 40 2.21 6.30 -4.28
N ARG A 41 1.13 5.74 -4.83
CA ARG A 41 1.12 4.92 -6.04
C ARG A 41 0.62 5.65 -7.27
N VAL A 42 -0.43 6.45 -7.15
CA VAL A 42 -1.04 7.15 -8.30
C VAL A 42 -0.52 8.57 -8.49
N ARG A 43 0.01 9.21 -7.42
CA ARG A 43 0.68 10.52 -7.43
C ARG A 43 -0.15 11.68 -7.97
N GLU A 44 -1.43 11.53 -8.11
CA GLU A 44 -2.36 12.58 -8.52
C GLU A 44 -3.51 12.56 -7.53
N GLN A 45 -3.89 13.74 -7.02
CA GLN A 45 -4.81 13.87 -5.89
C GLN A 45 -6.20 13.33 -6.25
N THR A 46 -6.77 13.80 -7.35
CA THR A 46 -8.12 13.37 -7.78
C THR A 46 -8.17 11.87 -8.02
N ALA A 47 -7.13 11.32 -8.67
CA ALA A 47 -7.02 9.88 -8.87
C ALA A 47 -6.89 9.09 -7.55
N ALA A 48 -6.18 9.65 -6.56
CA ALA A 48 -6.06 9.01 -5.25
C ALA A 48 -7.38 9.01 -4.49
N GLU A 49 -8.13 10.10 -4.56
CA GLU A 49 -9.47 10.23 -3.98
C GLU A 49 -10.45 9.25 -4.65
N ASP A 50 -10.45 9.18 -5.97
CA ASP A 50 -11.29 8.26 -6.75
C ASP A 50 -11.01 6.79 -6.39
N VAL A 51 -9.73 6.40 -6.45
CA VAL A 51 -9.32 5.01 -6.14
C VAL A 51 -9.60 4.67 -4.68
N THR A 52 -9.35 5.59 -3.74
CA THR A 52 -9.65 5.36 -2.32
C THR A 52 -11.16 5.19 -2.10
N SER A 53 -11.98 6.02 -2.72
CA SER A 53 -13.43 5.89 -2.67
C SER A 53 -13.89 4.56 -3.25
N GLU A 54 -13.32 4.12 -4.37
CA GLU A 54 -13.58 2.81 -4.98
C GLU A 54 -13.24 1.66 -4.03
N VAL A 55 -12.09 1.75 -3.34
CA VAL A 55 -11.65 0.73 -2.35
C VAL A 55 -12.69 0.57 -1.25
N PHE A 56 -13.11 1.68 -0.63
CA PHE A 56 -14.08 1.62 0.47
C PHE A 56 -15.48 1.22 -0.01
N MET A 57 -15.88 1.60 -1.22
CA MET A 57 -17.14 1.13 -1.83
C MET A 57 -17.11 -0.37 -2.11
N LYS A 58 -15.99 -0.90 -2.62
CA LYS A 58 -15.81 -2.35 -2.80
C LYS A 58 -15.82 -3.08 -1.46
N ALA A 59 -15.12 -2.53 -0.45
CA ALA A 59 -15.09 -3.09 0.90
C ALA A 59 -16.50 -3.14 1.51
N LEU A 60 -17.25 -2.04 1.46
CA LEU A 60 -18.63 -1.98 1.97
C LEU A 60 -19.54 -3.03 1.30
N LYS A 61 -19.47 -3.14 -0.02
CA LYS A 61 -20.26 -4.14 -0.78
C LYS A 61 -19.90 -5.59 -0.44
N ALA A 62 -18.62 -5.84 -0.15
CA ALA A 62 -18.13 -7.17 0.19
C ALA A 62 -18.26 -7.51 1.69
N MET A 63 -18.55 -6.51 2.54
CA MET A 63 -18.61 -6.65 4.00
C MET A 63 -19.50 -7.80 4.50
N PRO A 64 -20.72 -8.02 3.95
CA PRO A 64 -21.56 -9.12 4.42
C PRO A 64 -20.95 -10.52 4.23
N ARG A 65 -20.00 -10.65 3.30
CA ARG A 65 -19.30 -11.91 2.97
C ARG A 65 -17.88 -11.96 3.52
N TYR A 66 -17.43 -10.90 4.20
CA TYR A 66 -16.11 -10.85 4.79
C TYR A 66 -15.94 -11.96 5.84
N GLN A 67 -14.83 -12.69 5.74
CA GLN A 67 -14.47 -13.73 6.70
C GLN A 67 -13.24 -13.26 7.49
N ASP A 68 -13.37 -13.19 8.81
CA ASP A 68 -12.21 -12.92 9.67
C ASP A 68 -11.28 -14.14 9.65
N THR A 69 -10.14 -13.97 9.02
CA THR A 69 -9.07 -14.99 8.95
C THR A 69 -8.06 -14.88 10.09
N GLY A 70 -8.35 -14.09 11.13
CA GLY A 70 -7.43 -13.78 12.22
C GLY A 70 -6.32 -12.78 11.84
N ARG A 71 -6.40 -12.16 10.65
CA ARG A 71 -5.49 -11.13 10.17
C ARG A 71 -6.06 -9.74 10.45
N PRO A 72 -5.23 -8.67 10.47
CA PRO A 72 -5.73 -7.31 10.55
C PRO A 72 -6.71 -7.01 9.40
N PHE A 73 -7.81 -6.33 9.69
CA PHE A 73 -8.77 -5.89 8.67
C PHE A 73 -8.12 -5.02 7.58
N ALA A 74 -7.11 -4.23 7.98
CA ALA A 74 -6.31 -3.44 7.05
C ALA A 74 -5.65 -4.29 5.95
N ALA A 75 -5.21 -5.54 6.23
CA ALA A 75 -4.61 -6.39 5.21
C ALA A 75 -5.58 -6.69 4.05
N TRP A 76 -6.86 -6.87 4.37
CA TRP A 76 -7.91 -7.05 3.37
C TRP A 76 -8.21 -5.74 2.60
N LEU A 77 -8.22 -4.59 3.28
CA LEU A 77 -8.36 -3.29 2.59
C LEU A 77 -7.19 -3.04 1.63
N TYR A 78 -5.96 -3.36 2.03
CA TYR A 78 -4.79 -3.26 1.14
C TYR A 78 -4.89 -4.18 -0.07
N GLN A 79 -5.46 -5.39 0.08
CA GLN A 79 -5.72 -6.27 -1.06
C GLN A 79 -6.67 -5.62 -2.08
N ILE A 80 -7.74 -5.01 -1.60
CA ILE A 80 -8.68 -4.27 -2.46
C ILE A 80 -7.95 -3.09 -3.13
N ALA A 81 -7.14 -2.34 -2.37
CA ALA A 81 -6.40 -1.19 -2.87
C ALA A 81 -5.36 -1.57 -3.93
N VAL A 82 -4.57 -2.62 -3.69
CA VAL A 82 -3.60 -3.13 -4.67
C VAL A 82 -4.29 -3.51 -5.97
N ASN A 83 -5.44 -4.19 -5.90
CA ASN A 83 -6.21 -4.57 -7.07
C ASN A 83 -6.81 -3.35 -7.80
N ALA A 84 -7.38 -2.38 -7.07
CA ALA A 84 -7.95 -1.17 -7.66
C ALA A 84 -6.89 -0.33 -8.38
N ILE A 85 -5.70 -0.19 -7.78
CA ILE A 85 -4.55 0.47 -8.41
C ILE A 85 -4.14 -0.27 -9.69
N ALA A 86 -4.04 -1.60 -9.64
CA ALA A 86 -3.67 -2.42 -10.80
C ALA A 86 -4.71 -2.30 -11.93
N ASP A 87 -6.00 -2.29 -11.60
CA ASP A 87 -7.10 -2.12 -12.56
C ASP A 87 -7.02 -0.76 -13.25
N ARG A 88 -6.78 0.31 -12.48
CA ARG A 88 -6.59 1.65 -13.03
C ARG A 88 -5.43 1.70 -14.02
N TYR A 89 -4.28 1.13 -13.68
CA TYR A 89 -3.13 1.11 -14.60
C TYR A 89 -3.42 0.31 -15.87
N ARG A 90 -4.11 -0.82 -15.79
CA ARG A 90 -4.53 -1.59 -16.98
C ARG A 90 -5.46 -0.80 -17.88
N THR A 91 -6.37 -0.02 -17.31
CA THR A 91 -7.28 0.84 -18.09
C THR A 91 -6.54 1.96 -18.80
N LEU A 92 -5.52 2.55 -18.14
CA LEU A 92 -4.74 3.66 -18.72
C LEU A 92 -3.74 3.19 -19.78
N ARG A 93 -3.24 1.95 -19.70
CA ARG A 93 -2.22 1.39 -20.61
C ARG A 93 -2.49 -0.09 -20.91
N PRO A 94 -3.43 -0.42 -21.83
CA PRO A 94 -3.83 -1.80 -22.09
C PRO A 94 -2.72 -2.70 -22.65
N ALA A 95 -1.64 -2.14 -23.18
CA ALA A 95 -0.56 -2.88 -23.85
C ALA A 95 0.66 -3.21 -22.98
N GLN A 96 0.67 -2.84 -21.69
CA GLN A 96 1.80 -3.09 -20.78
C GLN A 96 1.42 -4.06 -19.66
N THR A 97 2.34 -5.00 -19.34
CA THR A 97 2.20 -5.88 -18.17
C THR A 97 2.48 -5.11 -16.88
N LEU A 98 1.93 -5.56 -15.76
CA LEU A 98 2.11 -4.93 -14.44
C LEU A 98 3.57 -4.81 -13.98
N ASP A 99 4.47 -5.62 -14.55
CA ASP A 99 5.91 -5.59 -14.25
C ASP A 99 6.67 -4.51 -15.05
N ASP A 100 6.08 -3.99 -16.14
CA ASP A 100 6.69 -2.99 -17.02
C ASP A 100 6.47 -1.52 -16.56
N PHE A 101 5.79 -1.32 -15.43
CA PHE A 101 5.58 0.03 -14.87
C PHE A 101 6.85 0.56 -14.20
N HIS A 102 7.88 0.82 -15.00
CA HIS A 102 9.12 1.44 -14.56
C HIS A 102 9.08 2.95 -14.47
N ASP A 103 8.06 3.61 -15.05
CA ASP A 103 8.16 5.04 -15.24
C ASP A 103 6.81 5.76 -15.17
N LEU A 104 6.52 6.32 -14.01
CA LEU A 104 5.75 7.54 -13.85
C LEU A 104 6.36 8.29 -12.66
N SER A 105 7.56 8.83 -12.86
CA SER A 105 8.09 9.88 -12.03
C SER A 105 7.31 11.16 -12.34
N VAL A 106 6.23 11.39 -11.59
CA VAL A 106 5.66 12.72 -11.47
C VAL A 106 6.10 13.23 -10.11
N ALA A 107 6.98 14.21 -10.13
CA ALA A 107 7.42 14.91 -8.94
C ALA A 107 6.20 15.51 -8.23
N GLY A 108 5.82 14.94 -7.10
CA GLY A 108 4.82 15.53 -6.21
C GLY A 108 5.49 16.53 -5.27
N PRO A 109 4.75 17.52 -4.74
CA PRO A 109 5.29 18.55 -3.87
C PRO A 109 5.91 17.95 -2.61
N ALA A 110 7.15 18.35 -2.32
CA ALA A 110 7.84 18.08 -1.09
C ALA A 110 7.11 18.79 0.06
N LEU A 111 6.74 18.06 1.10
CA LEU A 111 6.42 18.64 2.40
C LEU A 111 7.74 19.17 3.00
N GLU A 112 7.89 20.49 2.99
CA GLU A 112 8.98 21.21 3.64
C GLU A 112 8.81 21.07 5.16
N ASP A 113 9.83 20.56 5.82
CA ASP A 113 10.51 20.95 7.04
C ASP A 113 11.02 19.78 7.89
N LEU A 114 12.32 19.83 8.13
CA LEU A 114 13.21 19.21 9.11
C LEU A 114 14.46 18.59 8.43
N ALA A 115 15.56 19.38 8.38
CA ALA A 115 16.32 19.51 7.16
C ALA A 115 17.41 18.49 6.78
N ALA A 116 18.01 17.66 7.60
CA ALA A 116 19.14 16.82 7.13
C ALA A 116 18.79 15.30 7.09
N HIS A 117 18.15 14.80 8.12
CA HIS A 117 17.74 13.38 8.17
C HIS A 117 16.57 13.07 7.22
N ARG A 118 15.75 14.07 6.92
CA ARG A 118 14.63 13.97 5.98
C ARG A 118 15.08 13.96 4.51
N ASP A 119 16.21 14.58 4.19
CA ASP A 119 16.72 14.56 2.81
C ASP A 119 17.20 13.16 2.41
N GLU A 120 17.86 12.46 3.33
CA GLU A 120 18.29 11.09 3.08
C GLU A 120 17.09 10.13 2.96
N VAL A 121 16.12 10.26 3.85
CA VAL A 121 14.86 9.49 3.78
C VAL A 121 14.09 9.82 2.49
N ARG A 122 14.00 11.09 2.09
CA ARG A 122 13.39 11.49 0.80
C ARG A 122 14.11 10.88 -0.39
N ARG A 123 15.45 10.88 -0.39
CA ARG A 123 16.24 10.26 -1.46
C ARG A 123 15.98 8.77 -1.57
N ILE A 124 15.94 8.06 -0.44
CA ILE A 124 15.61 6.63 -0.42
C ILE A 124 14.21 6.38 -0.99
N TRP A 125 13.21 7.16 -0.57
CA TRP A 125 11.85 7.01 -1.10
C TRP A 125 11.76 7.38 -2.59
N ALA A 126 12.53 8.33 -3.08
CA ALA A 126 12.63 8.62 -4.52
C ALA A 126 13.20 7.42 -5.30
N LEU A 127 14.21 6.73 -4.75
CA LEU A 127 14.72 5.49 -5.34
C LEU A 127 13.68 4.35 -5.30
N VAL A 128 12.91 4.24 -4.21
CA VAL A 128 11.81 3.26 -4.10
C VAL A 128 10.78 3.48 -5.22
N GLU A 129 10.56 4.71 -5.64
CA GLU A 129 9.64 5.03 -6.73
C GLU A 129 10.10 4.50 -8.08
N GLY A 130 11.39 4.41 -8.33
CA GLY A 130 11.99 3.81 -9.53
C GLY A 130 11.94 2.29 -9.58
N LEU A 131 11.50 1.61 -8.52
CA LEU A 131 11.43 0.16 -8.49
C LEU A 131 10.26 -0.39 -9.30
N PRO A 132 10.37 -1.63 -9.84
CA PRO A 132 9.25 -2.36 -10.41
C PRO A 132 8.05 -2.37 -9.45
N HIS A 133 6.83 -2.23 -10.02
CA HIS A 133 5.60 -2.08 -9.26
C HIS A 133 5.45 -3.04 -8.08
N GLN A 134 5.72 -4.34 -8.28
CA GLN A 134 5.55 -5.34 -7.24
C GLN A 134 6.59 -5.22 -6.11
N GLN A 135 7.85 -4.90 -6.45
CA GLN A 135 8.92 -4.67 -5.46
C GLN A 135 8.59 -3.43 -4.63
N ARG A 136 8.21 -2.33 -5.28
CA ARG A 136 7.79 -1.09 -4.61
C ARG A 136 6.60 -1.33 -3.69
N THR A 137 5.57 -2.04 -4.14
CA THR A 137 4.39 -2.36 -3.31
C THR A 137 4.80 -3.15 -2.07
N ALA A 138 5.63 -4.19 -2.21
CA ALA A 138 6.09 -5.00 -1.09
C ALA A 138 6.91 -4.18 -0.08
N LEU A 139 7.78 -3.27 -0.55
CA LEU A 139 8.58 -2.40 0.31
C LEU A 139 7.72 -1.36 1.05
N VAL A 140 6.76 -0.72 0.38
CA VAL A 140 5.86 0.23 1.01
C VAL A 140 5.04 -0.45 2.10
N LEU A 141 4.41 -1.60 1.80
CA LEU A 141 3.64 -2.35 2.80
C LEU A 141 4.51 -2.83 3.98
N LYS A 142 5.79 -3.17 3.72
CA LYS A 142 6.70 -3.63 4.77
C LYS A 142 7.24 -2.50 5.63
N PHE A 143 7.73 -1.41 5.05
CA PHE A 143 8.51 -0.42 5.76
C PHE A 143 7.76 0.88 6.07
N GLN A 144 6.75 1.22 5.30
CA GLN A 144 5.91 2.39 5.56
C GLN A 144 4.67 2.02 6.39
N GLU A 145 4.06 0.85 6.09
CA GLU A 145 2.84 0.40 6.76
C GLU A 145 3.11 -0.66 7.84
N ASP A 146 4.39 -1.02 8.08
CA ASP A 146 4.87 -1.98 9.08
C ASP A 146 4.13 -3.34 9.10
N MET A 147 3.70 -3.81 7.94
CA MET A 147 2.95 -5.05 7.82
C MET A 147 3.84 -6.28 7.98
N LYS A 148 3.27 -7.35 8.53
CA LYS A 148 3.91 -8.67 8.56
C LYS A 148 3.93 -9.28 7.15
N ILE A 149 4.94 -10.11 6.86
CA ILE A 149 5.10 -10.76 5.54
C ILE A 149 3.83 -11.52 5.14
N GLU A 150 3.21 -12.20 6.09
CA GLU A 150 1.99 -12.99 5.88
C GLU A 150 0.79 -12.11 5.49
N ASP A 151 0.70 -10.91 6.04
CA ASP A 151 -0.37 -9.95 5.74
C ASP A 151 -0.11 -9.27 4.38
N ILE A 152 1.16 -8.97 4.07
CA ILE A 152 1.56 -8.49 2.73
C ILE A 152 1.27 -9.55 1.66
N ALA A 153 1.48 -10.82 1.97
CA ALA A 153 1.18 -11.93 1.05
C ALA A 153 -0.31 -11.95 0.69
N VAL A 154 -1.19 -11.76 1.67
CA VAL A 154 -2.65 -11.61 1.42
C VAL A 154 -2.94 -10.37 0.60
N ALA A 155 -2.42 -9.20 1.01
CA ALA A 155 -2.65 -7.93 0.32
C ALA A 155 -2.22 -7.97 -1.16
N MET A 156 -1.13 -8.68 -1.47
CA MET A 156 -0.61 -8.81 -2.84
C MET A 156 -1.12 -10.03 -3.60
N GLY A 157 -1.89 -10.93 -2.97
CA GLY A 157 -2.33 -12.20 -3.58
C GLY A 157 -1.15 -13.12 -3.94
N LYS A 158 -0.12 -13.16 -3.08
CA LYS A 158 1.13 -13.92 -3.30
C LYS A 158 1.45 -14.84 -2.13
N SER A 159 2.42 -15.75 -2.33
CA SER A 159 2.97 -16.52 -1.23
C SER A 159 3.94 -15.68 -0.38
N ALA A 160 4.10 -16.02 0.89
CA ALA A 160 5.06 -15.35 1.78
C ALA A 160 6.50 -15.42 1.24
N GLY A 161 6.86 -16.54 0.60
CA GLY A 161 8.16 -16.70 -0.07
C GLY A 161 8.34 -15.72 -1.23
N ALA A 162 7.32 -15.54 -2.06
CA ALA A 162 7.36 -14.57 -3.15
C ALA A 162 7.49 -13.13 -2.63
N VAL A 163 6.79 -12.78 -1.55
CA VAL A 163 6.91 -11.45 -0.92
C VAL A 163 8.32 -11.23 -0.38
N LYS A 164 8.90 -12.21 0.33
CA LYS A 164 10.30 -12.12 0.81
C LYS A 164 11.26 -11.87 -0.34
N LEU A 165 11.08 -12.57 -1.46
CA LEU A 165 11.92 -12.39 -2.65
C LEU A 165 11.76 -11.00 -3.28
N LEU A 166 10.52 -10.46 -3.35
CA LEU A 166 10.27 -9.12 -3.85
C LEU A 166 10.95 -8.06 -2.98
N ILE A 167 10.83 -8.18 -1.65
CA ILE A 167 11.50 -7.28 -0.70
C ILE A 167 13.01 -7.37 -0.87
N HIS A 168 13.57 -8.57 -0.89
CA HIS A 168 15.01 -8.78 -1.06
C HIS A 168 15.53 -8.14 -2.35
N ARG A 169 14.88 -8.40 -3.50
CA ARG A 169 15.26 -7.81 -4.79
C ARG A 169 15.14 -6.30 -4.79
N GLY A 170 14.08 -5.76 -4.18
CA GLY A 170 13.89 -4.31 -4.06
C GLY A 170 14.99 -3.66 -3.22
N VAL A 171 15.32 -4.23 -2.05
CA VAL A 171 16.40 -3.72 -1.17
C VAL A 171 17.76 -3.82 -1.85
N THR A 172 18.07 -4.94 -2.55
CA THR A 172 19.32 -5.08 -3.29
C THR A 172 19.45 -3.99 -4.35
N ARG A 173 18.40 -3.77 -5.15
CA ARG A 173 18.42 -2.75 -6.19
C ARG A 173 18.60 -1.33 -5.61
N LEU A 174 17.91 -1.00 -4.53
CA LEU A 174 18.08 0.28 -3.84
C LEU A 174 19.51 0.47 -3.34
N ARG A 175 20.15 -0.60 -2.83
CA ARG A 175 21.55 -0.56 -2.38
C ARG A 175 22.51 -0.31 -3.54
N ASP A 176 22.30 -0.96 -4.67
CA ASP A 176 23.13 -0.80 -5.87
C ASP A 176 23.00 0.62 -6.43
N GLU A 177 21.77 1.16 -6.52
CA GLU A 177 21.50 2.53 -6.97
C GLU A 177 22.05 3.57 -5.99
N ALA A 178 21.88 3.38 -4.68
CA ALA A 178 22.44 4.28 -3.65
C ALA A 178 23.97 4.23 -3.62
N GLY A 179 24.59 3.08 -3.88
CA GLY A 179 26.04 2.92 -3.98
C GLY A 179 26.62 3.66 -5.18
N SER A 180 25.90 3.72 -6.29
CA SER A 180 26.32 4.45 -7.51
C SER A 180 26.18 5.98 -7.38
N LEU A 181 25.46 6.48 -6.36
CA LEU A 181 25.29 7.92 -6.08
C LEU A 181 26.34 8.48 -5.11
N ARG A 182 27.25 7.64 -4.55
CA ARG A 182 28.39 8.12 -3.78
C ARG A 182 29.42 8.70 -4.75
N PRO A 183 29.84 9.96 -4.58
CA PRO A 183 30.94 10.49 -5.35
C PRO A 183 32.19 9.64 -5.05
N VAL A 184 32.89 9.23 -6.11
CA VAL A 184 34.24 8.64 -6.01
C VAL A 184 35.14 9.79 -5.50
N GLU A 185 35.60 9.71 -4.25
CA GLU A 185 36.64 10.58 -3.72
C GLU A 185 37.99 10.33 -4.46
#